data_0124d0000d0efb9aa2e41c077bddb12e
#
_entry.id   0124d0000d0efb9aa2e41c077bddb12e
#
_cell.length_a   1.000
_cell.length_b   1.000
_cell.length_c   1.000
_cell.angle_alpha   90.00
_cell.angle_beta   90.00
_cell.angle_gamma   90.00
#
_symmetry.space_group_name_H-M   'P 1'
#
loop_
_entity.id
_entity.type
_entity.pdbx_description
1 polymer ?
#
loop_
_entity_poly.entity_id
_entity_poly.type
_entity_poly.pdbx_seq_one_letter_code
_entity_poly.pdbx_strand_id
1 'polypeptide(L)'
;MSSNAKRFPEGFLWGGAVAANQVEGAYNEGGKGLSTADVSPNGIMSPFDESMTSLNLYHTGIDFYHRYKEDIALFAEMGFKAFRTSIAWTRIFPNGDEEEPNEEGLKFYDDLFDELLKHQIEPVVTISHYEMPLGLVKHYGGWKNRKVIEFYERYAKTVFQRYQHKVKYWMTFNEINVVLHAPFTGGGLVFEEGENKRNAMYQAAHHQFVASALAVKAGHEIIPDSKIGCMIAATTTYPMTSKPEDVFAAMENERKTLFFSDVQAKGAYPGYMKRYLAENNIEIEMAEGDEELLKEHTVDYIGFSYYMSMAASTDPEELAKSGGNLLGGVKNPYLKSSEWGWQIDPKGLRITLNTLYDRYQNPLFIVENGLGAVDKVEEDGTIQDDYRINYLRDHLIEAREAIADGVELIGYTSWGPIDLVSASTAEMKKRYGFIYVDRDNEGNGTLNRIKKKSFNWYQQVIATNGESL
;
A
#
# COMPACT_ATOMS: atom_id res chain seq x y z
N MET A 1 -34.12 -10.02 -3.63
CA MET A 1 -32.94 -10.02 -4.48
C MET A 1 -32.27 -11.40 -4.32
N SER A 2 -31.97 -12.08 -5.44
CA SER A 2 -31.45 -13.45 -5.41
C SER A 2 -30.07 -13.49 -4.73
N SER A 3 -29.99 -14.13 -3.57
CA SER A 3 -28.81 -14.25 -2.72
C SER A 3 -27.75 -15.23 -3.23
N ASN A 4 -27.59 -15.38 -4.53
CA ASN A 4 -26.71 -16.41 -5.13
C ASN A 4 -25.91 -15.86 -6.32
N ALA A 5 -25.42 -14.65 -6.26
CA ALA A 5 -24.46 -14.18 -7.24
C ALA A 5 -23.11 -14.87 -6.97
N LYS A 6 -22.79 -15.93 -7.68
CA LYS A 6 -21.50 -16.61 -7.62
C LYS A 6 -20.36 -15.81 -8.27
N ARG A 7 -20.66 -14.66 -8.89
CA ARG A 7 -19.74 -13.81 -9.65
C ARG A 7 -19.59 -12.45 -8.99
N PHE A 8 -18.44 -11.86 -9.22
CA PHE A 8 -18.21 -10.45 -8.89
C PHE A 8 -18.95 -9.52 -9.86
N PRO A 9 -19.09 -8.22 -9.57
CA PRO A 9 -19.74 -7.28 -10.48
C PRO A 9 -19.11 -7.26 -11.86
N GLU A 10 -19.90 -6.90 -12.88
CA GLU A 10 -19.37 -6.66 -14.22
C GLU A 10 -18.39 -5.48 -14.19
N GLY A 11 -17.29 -5.57 -14.92
CA GLY A 11 -16.24 -4.54 -14.92
C GLY A 11 -15.34 -4.54 -13.68
N PHE A 12 -15.42 -5.58 -12.84
CA PHE A 12 -14.58 -5.69 -11.65
C PHE A 12 -13.08 -5.68 -12.02
N LEU A 13 -12.29 -4.86 -11.34
CA LEU A 13 -10.88 -4.65 -11.61
C LEU A 13 -10.02 -5.74 -10.96
N TRP A 14 -9.93 -6.89 -11.63
CA TRP A 14 -9.06 -7.99 -11.24
C TRP A 14 -7.61 -7.70 -11.61
N GLY A 15 -6.66 -7.94 -10.69
CA GLY A 15 -5.27 -7.80 -11.06
C GLY A 15 -4.28 -8.06 -9.93
N GLY A 16 -3.16 -7.37 -10.01
CA GLY A 16 -2.08 -7.42 -9.02
C GLY A 16 -1.49 -6.05 -8.76
N ALA A 17 -0.76 -5.95 -7.66
CA ALA A 17 -0.17 -4.73 -7.17
C ALA A 17 1.31 -4.90 -6.82
N VAL A 18 2.12 -3.92 -7.17
CA VAL A 18 3.53 -3.82 -6.76
C VAL A 18 3.85 -2.39 -6.30
N ALA A 19 5.00 -2.21 -5.69
CA ALA A 19 5.60 -0.91 -5.43
C ALA A 19 6.89 -0.75 -6.24
N ALA A 20 7.14 0.43 -6.78
CA ALA A 20 8.30 0.73 -7.61
C ALA A 20 9.62 0.30 -6.95
N ASN A 21 9.84 0.69 -5.70
CA ASN A 21 11.06 0.36 -4.96
C ASN A 21 11.29 -1.14 -4.72
N GLN A 22 10.23 -1.95 -4.73
CA GLN A 22 10.34 -3.38 -4.46
C GLN A 22 10.58 -4.23 -5.72
N VAL A 23 10.36 -3.66 -6.91
CA VAL A 23 10.46 -4.39 -8.17
C VAL A 23 11.40 -3.78 -9.19
N GLU A 24 11.46 -2.44 -9.32
CA GLU A 24 12.13 -1.79 -10.44
C GLU A 24 13.62 -2.04 -10.47
N GLY A 25 14.32 -1.84 -9.36
CA GLY A 25 15.78 -1.76 -9.38
C GLY A 25 16.27 -0.51 -10.12
N ALA A 26 17.41 -0.61 -10.82
CA ALA A 26 17.97 0.50 -11.59
C ALA A 26 18.04 1.81 -10.76
N TYR A 27 18.44 1.68 -9.50
CA TYR A 27 18.36 2.75 -8.48
C TYR A 27 19.19 3.98 -8.82
N ASN A 28 20.19 3.84 -9.67
CA ASN A 28 21.11 4.89 -10.13
C ASN A 28 21.10 5.09 -11.65
N GLU A 29 20.04 4.64 -12.34
CA GLU A 29 19.88 4.77 -13.78
C GLU A 29 18.80 5.79 -14.14
N GLY A 30 18.84 6.33 -15.37
CA GLY A 30 17.83 7.26 -15.88
C GLY A 30 17.73 8.56 -15.08
N GLY A 31 18.81 8.99 -14.44
CA GLY A 31 18.83 10.21 -13.64
C GLY A 31 18.10 10.11 -12.29
N LYS A 32 17.73 8.90 -11.85
CA LYS A 32 17.05 8.69 -10.56
C LYS A 32 17.93 9.14 -9.39
N GLY A 33 17.32 9.90 -8.47
CA GLY A 33 17.94 10.23 -7.18
C GLY A 33 17.73 9.14 -6.12
N LEU A 34 18.37 9.31 -4.97
CA LEU A 34 18.22 8.40 -3.85
C LEU A 34 16.92 8.67 -3.07
N SER A 35 16.27 7.58 -2.67
CA SER A 35 15.08 7.58 -1.82
C SER A 35 15.36 6.98 -0.45
N THR A 36 14.40 7.08 0.45
CA THR A 36 14.45 6.40 1.77
C THR A 36 14.59 4.89 1.65
N ALA A 37 14.09 4.24 0.58
CA ALA A 37 14.26 2.82 0.34
C ALA A 37 15.72 2.45 0.01
N ASP A 38 16.44 3.33 -0.69
CA ASP A 38 17.82 3.09 -1.09
C ASP A 38 18.80 3.04 0.11
N VAL A 39 18.38 3.58 1.25
CA VAL A 39 19.13 3.56 2.52
C VAL A 39 18.51 2.66 3.60
N SER A 40 17.57 1.80 3.22
CA SER A 40 16.87 0.87 4.14
C SER A 40 17.12 -0.61 3.79
N PRO A 41 18.37 -1.10 3.89
CA PRO A 41 18.76 -2.43 3.38
C PRO A 41 18.13 -3.60 4.14
N ASN A 42 17.55 -3.36 5.32
CA ASN A 42 16.97 -4.39 6.19
C ASN A 42 15.45 -4.23 6.37
N GLY A 43 14.78 -3.44 5.50
CA GLY A 43 13.35 -3.24 5.54
C GLY A 43 12.90 -2.07 6.41
N ILE A 44 11.58 -1.84 6.41
CA ILE A 44 10.97 -0.60 6.90
C ILE A 44 11.05 -0.40 8.42
N MET A 45 11.25 -1.45 9.19
CA MET A 45 11.33 -1.39 10.66
C MET A 45 12.76 -1.31 11.19
N SER A 46 13.74 -1.45 10.32
CA SER A 46 15.15 -1.43 10.69
C SER A 46 15.73 -0.03 10.56
N PRO A 47 16.83 0.28 11.29
CA PRO A 47 17.54 1.52 11.07
C PRO A 47 18.00 1.68 9.62
N PHE A 48 17.94 2.90 9.11
CA PHE A 48 18.50 3.22 7.81
C PHE A 48 20.04 3.31 7.85
N ASP A 49 20.67 3.06 6.71
CA ASP A 49 22.12 3.06 6.53
C ASP A 49 22.51 3.95 5.33
N GLU A 50 22.88 5.19 5.62
CA GLU A 50 23.34 6.13 4.59
C GLU A 50 24.72 5.83 4.02
N SER A 51 25.50 4.95 4.66
CA SER A 51 26.80 4.54 4.13
C SER A 51 26.65 3.72 2.84
N MET A 52 25.50 3.09 2.66
CA MET A 52 25.17 2.23 1.52
C MET A 52 26.23 1.11 1.28
N THR A 53 26.90 0.69 2.35
CA THR A 53 27.91 -0.38 2.29
C THR A 53 27.30 -1.77 2.42
N SER A 54 26.09 -1.86 2.98
CA SER A 54 25.33 -3.10 3.11
C SER A 54 24.65 -3.47 1.80
N LEU A 55 24.48 -4.76 1.54
CA LEU A 55 23.65 -5.23 0.43
C LEU A 55 22.22 -4.71 0.60
N ASN A 56 21.74 -4.03 -0.41
CA ASN A 56 20.36 -3.57 -0.47
C ASN A 56 19.67 -4.19 -1.69
N LEU A 57 18.75 -5.12 -1.46
CA LEU A 57 18.06 -5.83 -2.54
C LEU A 57 17.18 -4.94 -3.38
N TYR A 58 16.72 -3.80 -2.85
CA TYR A 58 15.94 -2.82 -3.62
C TYR A 58 16.74 -2.19 -4.77
N HIS A 59 18.09 -2.12 -4.68
CA HIS A 59 18.92 -1.52 -5.72
C HIS A 59 18.80 -2.25 -7.07
N THR A 60 18.55 -3.55 -7.04
CA THR A 60 18.28 -4.36 -8.24
C THR A 60 16.79 -4.70 -8.37
N GLY A 61 16.06 -4.77 -7.25
CA GLY A 61 14.68 -5.25 -7.23
C GLY A 61 14.57 -6.63 -7.87
N ILE A 62 13.66 -6.77 -8.83
CA ILE A 62 13.58 -7.94 -9.71
C ILE A 62 13.92 -7.56 -11.16
N ASP A 63 14.62 -6.42 -11.31
CA ASP A 63 14.97 -5.84 -12.61
C ASP A 63 13.75 -5.50 -13.49
N PHE A 64 12.66 -5.12 -12.86
CA PHE A 64 11.42 -4.75 -13.55
C PHE A 64 11.63 -3.54 -14.49
N TYR A 65 12.53 -2.62 -14.13
CA TYR A 65 12.84 -1.46 -14.95
C TYR A 65 13.24 -1.83 -16.39
N HIS A 66 14.01 -2.92 -16.55
CA HIS A 66 14.42 -3.40 -17.87
C HIS A 66 13.49 -4.49 -18.44
N ARG A 67 12.78 -5.22 -17.55
CA ARG A 67 12.01 -6.43 -17.92
C ARG A 67 10.49 -6.27 -17.84
N TYR A 68 9.97 -5.05 -17.64
CA TYR A 68 8.54 -4.81 -17.47
C TYR A 68 7.67 -5.34 -18.61
N LYS A 69 8.18 -5.36 -19.87
CA LYS A 69 7.43 -5.90 -21.01
C LYS A 69 7.21 -7.41 -20.90
N GLU A 70 8.21 -8.14 -20.45
CA GLU A 70 8.12 -9.58 -20.17
C GLU A 70 7.11 -9.83 -19.05
N ASP A 71 7.21 -9.08 -17.97
CA ASP A 71 6.36 -9.23 -16.80
C ASP A 71 4.90 -8.86 -17.11
N ILE A 72 4.66 -7.77 -17.85
CA ILE A 72 3.31 -7.37 -18.29
C ILE A 72 2.70 -8.40 -19.23
N ALA A 73 3.48 -9.04 -20.10
CA ALA A 73 2.99 -10.13 -20.96
C ALA A 73 2.48 -11.31 -20.12
N LEU A 74 3.14 -11.64 -19.01
CA LEU A 74 2.69 -12.67 -18.06
C LEU A 74 1.41 -12.25 -17.33
N PHE A 75 1.28 -10.97 -16.95
CA PHE A 75 0.05 -10.44 -16.35
C PHE A 75 -1.12 -10.48 -17.34
N ALA A 76 -0.87 -10.14 -18.60
CA ALA A 76 -1.87 -10.24 -19.67
C ALA A 76 -2.30 -11.69 -19.92
N GLU A 77 -1.36 -12.63 -19.92
CA GLU A 77 -1.67 -14.06 -20.00
C GLU A 77 -2.54 -14.52 -18.83
N MET A 78 -2.29 -14.01 -17.61
CA MET A 78 -3.11 -14.28 -16.42
C MET A 78 -4.51 -13.65 -16.51
N GLY A 79 -4.72 -12.72 -17.46
CA GLY A 79 -6.01 -12.09 -17.71
C GLY A 79 -6.27 -10.84 -16.90
N PHE A 80 -5.24 -10.18 -16.36
CA PHE A 80 -5.38 -8.96 -15.58
C PHE A 80 -6.24 -7.91 -16.30
N LYS A 81 -7.11 -7.26 -15.53
CA LYS A 81 -7.91 -6.10 -15.94
C LYS A 81 -7.31 -4.81 -15.41
N ALA A 82 -6.57 -4.88 -14.31
CA ALA A 82 -5.87 -3.75 -13.72
C ALA A 82 -4.49 -4.18 -13.19
N PHE A 83 -3.55 -3.26 -13.23
CA PHE A 83 -2.24 -3.42 -12.58
C PHE A 83 -1.92 -2.19 -11.77
N ARG A 84 -1.76 -2.36 -10.46
CA ARG A 84 -1.35 -1.27 -9.57
C ARG A 84 0.16 -1.22 -9.46
N THR A 85 0.71 -0.04 -9.67
CA THR A 85 2.10 0.26 -9.35
C THR A 85 2.22 1.66 -8.76
N SER A 86 3.42 2.03 -8.31
CA SER A 86 3.72 3.39 -7.89
C SER A 86 4.67 4.07 -8.87
N ILE A 87 4.73 5.39 -8.83
CA ILE A 87 5.77 6.18 -9.49
C ILE A 87 6.83 6.50 -8.45
N ALA A 88 8.10 6.18 -8.74
CA ALA A 88 9.21 6.59 -7.89
C ALA A 88 9.40 8.11 -8.02
N TRP A 89 9.10 8.85 -6.94
CA TRP A 89 9.25 10.32 -6.92
C TRP A 89 10.64 10.75 -7.38
N THR A 90 11.67 10.04 -6.95
CA THR A 90 13.07 10.31 -7.30
C THR A 90 13.46 10.03 -8.74
N ARG A 91 12.61 9.36 -9.53
CA ARG A 91 12.78 9.31 -10.99
C ARG A 91 12.30 10.56 -11.67
N ILE A 92 11.32 11.23 -11.09
CA ILE A 92 10.69 12.44 -11.65
C ILE A 92 11.39 13.71 -11.13
N PHE A 93 11.65 13.77 -9.83
CA PHE A 93 12.40 14.84 -9.16
C PHE A 93 13.46 14.20 -8.26
N PRO A 94 14.71 14.06 -8.74
CA PRO A 94 15.75 13.28 -8.07
C PRO A 94 16.04 13.65 -6.62
N ASN A 95 16.03 14.94 -6.27
CA ASN A 95 16.17 15.45 -4.90
C ASN A 95 14.83 15.83 -4.28
N GLY A 96 13.78 15.96 -5.08
CA GLY A 96 12.42 16.29 -4.67
C GLY A 96 12.05 17.76 -4.76
N ASP A 97 13.01 18.67 -4.81
CA ASP A 97 12.81 20.14 -4.77
C ASP A 97 13.15 20.85 -6.08
N GLU A 98 13.50 20.11 -7.12
CA GLU A 98 13.79 20.68 -8.44
C GLU A 98 12.55 21.39 -9.00
N GLU A 99 12.78 22.42 -9.85
CA GLU A 99 11.72 23.13 -10.55
C GLU A 99 11.26 22.35 -11.81
N GLU A 100 12.19 21.67 -12.49
CA GLU A 100 11.93 20.93 -13.72
C GLU A 100 12.04 19.41 -13.46
N PRO A 101 11.15 18.62 -14.06
CA PRO A 101 11.18 17.17 -13.90
C PRO A 101 12.25 16.52 -14.76
N ASN A 102 12.70 15.35 -14.36
CA ASN A 102 13.58 14.49 -15.13
C ASN A 102 12.81 13.77 -16.25
N GLU A 103 13.09 14.11 -17.48
CA GLU A 103 12.41 13.57 -18.67
C GLU A 103 12.63 12.06 -18.86
N GLU A 104 13.80 11.52 -18.51
CA GLU A 104 14.05 10.08 -18.61
C GLU A 104 13.13 9.29 -17.68
N GLY A 105 12.90 9.80 -16.47
CA GLY A 105 11.97 9.20 -15.53
C GLY A 105 10.52 9.26 -16.01
N LEU A 106 10.11 10.42 -16.56
CA LEU A 106 8.77 10.57 -17.14
C LEU A 106 8.56 9.60 -18.31
N LYS A 107 9.57 9.47 -19.18
CA LYS A 107 9.51 8.56 -20.33
C LYS A 107 9.41 7.10 -19.92
N PHE A 108 10.10 6.67 -18.88
CA PHE A 108 10.00 5.30 -18.39
C PHE A 108 8.56 4.92 -18.05
N TYR A 109 7.85 5.79 -17.32
CA TYR A 109 6.45 5.53 -16.97
C TYR A 109 5.50 5.71 -18.16
N ASP A 110 5.81 6.56 -19.14
CA ASP A 110 5.09 6.58 -20.42
C ASP A 110 5.12 5.21 -21.08
N ASP A 111 6.32 4.65 -21.23
CA ASP A 111 6.53 3.37 -21.89
C ASP A 111 5.87 2.21 -21.10
N LEU A 112 5.92 2.26 -19.77
CA LEU A 112 5.28 1.30 -18.88
C LEU A 112 3.75 1.31 -19.04
N PHE A 113 3.14 2.50 -18.99
CA PHE A 113 1.68 2.61 -19.09
C PHE A 113 1.20 2.29 -20.51
N ASP A 114 1.94 2.65 -21.54
CA ASP A 114 1.63 2.28 -22.92
C ASP A 114 1.66 0.75 -23.10
N GLU A 115 2.61 0.05 -22.49
CA GLU A 115 2.66 -1.41 -22.55
C GLU A 115 1.46 -2.04 -21.80
N LEU A 116 1.04 -1.51 -20.65
CA LEU A 116 -0.17 -1.97 -19.95
C LEU A 116 -1.42 -1.78 -20.82
N LEU A 117 -1.61 -0.59 -21.37
CA LEU A 117 -2.76 -0.24 -22.21
C LEU A 117 -2.82 -1.06 -23.49
N LYS A 118 -1.68 -1.36 -24.11
CA LYS A 118 -1.55 -2.27 -25.27
C LYS A 118 -2.15 -3.65 -24.97
N HIS A 119 -2.03 -4.11 -23.73
CA HIS A 119 -2.62 -5.37 -23.25
C HIS A 119 -4.01 -5.20 -22.63
N GLN A 120 -4.62 -4.02 -22.72
CA GLN A 120 -5.93 -3.69 -22.12
C GLN A 120 -5.96 -3.88 -20.60
N ILE A 121 -4.82 -3.61 -19.95
CA ILE A 121 -4.69 -3.59 -18.50
C ILE A 121 -4.75 -2.15 -18.03
N GLU A 122 -5.73 -1.82 -17.17
CA GLU A 122 -5.91 -0.49 -16.60
C GLU A 122 -4.79 -0.17 -15.61
N PRO A 123 -4.00 0.89 -15.80
CA PRO A 123 -3.05 1.33 -14.79
C PRO A 123 -3.76 1.91 -13.57
N VAL A 124 -3.38 1.45 -12.39
CA VAL A 124 -3.79 2.02 -11.09
C VAL A 124 -2.53 2.53 -10.40
N VAL A 125 -2.43 3.84 -10.20
CA VAL A 125 -1.15 4.48 -9.85
C VAL A 125 -1.18 5.08 -8.46
N THR A 126 -0.22 4.69 -7.63
CA THR A 126 0.07 5.33 -6.34
C THR A 126 1.15 6.40 -6.56
N ILE A 127 0.84 7.65 -6.22
CA ILE A 127 1.74 8.79 -6.42
C ILE A 127 2.95 8.67 -5.50
N SER A 128 2.76 8.35 -4.22
CA SER A 128 3.84 8.16 -3.25
C SER A 128 3.69 6.84 -2.49
N HIS A 129 4.66 5.95 -2.68
CA HIS A 129 4.70 4.63 -2.03
C HIS A 129 6.02 4.46 -1.27
N TYR A 130 6.16 5.10 -0.11
CA TYR A 130 7.31 5.03 0.80
C TYR A 130 8.67 5.48 0.22
N GLU A 131 8.72 5.98 -0.98
CA GLU A 131 9.97 6.38 -1.64
C GLU A 131 10.16 7.90 -1.56
N MET A 132 10.25 8.44 -0.36
CA MET A 132 10.53 9.87 -0.22
C MET A 132 11.93 10.19 -0.72
N PRO A 133 12.12 11.25 -1.55
CA PRO A 133 13.45 11.71 -1.94
C PRO A 133 14.33 11.99 -0.73
N LEU A 134 15.51 11.39 -0.69
CA LEU A 134 16.46 11.56 0.42
C LEU A 134 16.92 13.03 0.58
N GLY A 135 16.92 13.80 -0.53
CA GLY A 135 17.15 15.25 -0.50
C GLY A 135 16.14 15.99 0.37
N LEU A 136 14.86 15.62 0.30
CA LEU A 136 13.82 16.22 1.14
C LEU A 136 13.96 15.84 2.62
N VAL A 137 14.45 14.65 2.90
CA VAL A 137 14.77 14.23 4.27
C VAL A 137 15.92 15.08 4.83
N LYS A 138 17.00 15.21 4.07
CA LYS A 138 18.24 15.90 4.51
C LYS A 138 18.09 17.40 4.62
N HIS A 139 17.42 18.03 3.67
CA HIS A 139 17.36 19.50 3.59
C HIS A 139 16.12 20.08 4.27
N TYR A 140 15.04 19.30 4.42
CA TYR A 140 13.78 19.78 4.95
C TYR A 140 13.26 19.00 6.17
N GLY A 141 13.88 17.86 6.52
CA GLY A 141 13.41 17.01 7.62
C GLY A 141 12.16 16.18 7.27
N GLY A 142 11.96 15.90 6.00
CA GLY A 142 10.83 15.11 5.52
C GLY A 142 9.48 15.82 5.73
N TRP A 143 8.43 15.06 5.94
CA TRP A 143 7.06 15.57 6.11
C TRP A 143 6.84 16.40 7.38
N LYS A 144 7.84 16.53 8.27
CA LYS A 144 7.77 17.52 9.37
C LYS A 144 7.69 18.95 8.84
N ASN A 145 8.26 19.22 7.68
CA ASN A 145 8.35 20.55 7.11
C ASN A 145 7.19 20.79 6.12
N ARG A 146 6.39 21.81 6.40
CA ARG A 146 5.26 22.19 5.57
C ARG A 146 5.62 22.44 4.09
N LYS A 147 6.84 22.90 3.81
CA LYS A 147 7.30 23.17 2.45
C LYS A 147 7.28 21.93 1.54
N VAL A 148 7.35 20.73 2.11
CA VAL A 148 7.25 19.47 1.36
C VAL A 148 5.89 19.33 0.67
N ILE A 149 4.84 20.00 1.17
CA ILE A 149 3.52 20.04 0.51
C ILE A 149 3.64 20.64 -0.90
N GLU A 150 4.40 21.73 -1.06
CA GLU A 150 4.59 22.41 -2.36
C GLU A 150 5.33 21.50 -3.37
N PHE A 151 6.33 20.77 -2.89
CA PHE A 151 7.09 19.83 -3.74
C PHE A 151 6.25 18.64 -4.16
N TYR A 152 5.45 18.10 -3.23
CA TYR A 152 4.52 17.02 -3.54
C TYR A 152 3.41 17.47 -4.52
N GLU A 153 2.84 18.66 -4.34
CA GLU A 153 1.85 19.22 -5.25
C GLU A 153 2.42 19.38 -6.67
N ARG A 154 3.64 19.91 -6.79
CA ARG A 154 4.36 20.01 -8.07
C ARG A 154 4.53 18.64 -8.72
N TYR A 155 5.00 17.66 -7.95
CA TYR A 155 5.16 16.29 -8.40
C TYR A 155 3.83 15.68 -8.86
N ALA A 156 2.77 15.79 -8.06
CA ALA A 156 1.45 15.28 -8.40
C ALA A 156 0.90 15.93 -9.69
N LYS A 157 0.98 17.25 -9.82
CA LYS A 157 0.58 17.96 -11.05
C LYS A 157 1.36 17.51 -12.27
N THR A 158 2.66 17.32 -12.14
CA THR A 158 3.53 16.86 -13.23
C THR A 158 3.09 15.49 -13.74
N VAL A 159 2.86 14.51 -12.86
CA VAL A 159 2.45 13.16 -13.27
C VAL A 159 1.00 13.14 -13.77
N PHE A 160 0.09 13.93 -13.22
CA PHE A 160 -1.26 14.07 -13.76
C PHE A 160 -1.25 14.64 -15.18
N GLN A 161 -0.52 15.73 -15.42
CA GLN A 161 -0.40 16.34 -16.75
C GLN A 161 0.22 15.39 -17.76
N ARG A 162 1.27 14.67 -17.37
CA ARG A 162 1.97 13.74 -18.27
C ARG A 162 1.10 12.56 -18.65
N TYR A 163 0.39 11.97 -17.70
CA TYR A 163 -0.31 10.70 -17.89
C TYR A 163 -1.85 10.83 -17.95
N GLN A 164 -2.38 12.05 -18.16
CA GLN A 164 -3.81 12.34 -18.18
C GLN A 164 -4.64 11.50 -19.17
N HIS A 165 -4.01 11.00 -20.24
CA HIS A 165 -4.68 10.16 -21.25
C HIS A 165 -4.42 8.65 -21.05
N LYS A 166 -3.67 8.28 -20.01
CA LYS A 166 -3.22 6.90 -19.77
C LYS A 166 -3.70 6.32 -18.46
N VAL A 167 -3.87 7.15 -17.45
CA VAL A 167 -4.18 6.71 -16.08
C VAL A 167 -5.45 7.39 -15.59
N LYS A 168 -6.43 6.58 -15.20
CA LYS A 168 -7.69 7.04 -14.63
C LYS A 168 -7.74 6.90 -13.11
N TYR A 169 -7.16 5.83 -12.56
CA TYR A 169 -7.21 5.51 -11.13
C TYR A 169 -5.91 5.88 -10.44
N TRP A 170 -6.03 6.71 -9.41
CA TRP A 170 -4.89 7.24 -8.65
C TRP A 170 -5.10 7.04 -7.15
N MET A 171 -4.02 6.93 -6.40
CA MET A 171 -3.98 7.03 -4.95
C MET A 171 -2.89 8.01 -4.54
N THR A 172 -3.17 8.86 -3.57
CA THR A 172 -2.24 9.92 -3.17
C THR A 172 -1.04 9.38 -2.42
N PHE A 173 -1.26 8.54 -1.40
CA PHE A 173 -0.24 7.89 -0.59
C PHE A 173 -0.56 6.43 -0.38
N ASN A 174 0.46 5.58 -0.37
CA ASN A 174 0.34 4.22 0.12
C ASN A 174 0.31 4.20 1.64
N GLU A 175 -0.63 3.48 2.22
CA GLU A 175 -0.74 3.23 3.67
C GLU A 175 -0.36 4.45 4.51
N ILE A 176 -1.03 5.57 4.27
CA ILE A 176 -0.70 6.87 4.86
C ILE A 176 -0.59 6.82 6.41
N ASN A 177 -1.32 5.90 7.06
CA ASN A 177 -1.28 5.68 8.49
C ASN A 177 0.04 5.07 9.00
N VAL A 178 0.86 4.52 8.12
CA VAL A 178 2.18 3.94 8.48
C VAL A 178 3.17 4.99 8.98
N VAL A 179 2.95 6.28 8.71
CA VAL A 179 3.77 7.35 9.29
C VAL A 179 3.83 7.32 10.82
N LEU A 180 2.81 6.77 11.49
CA LEU A 180 2.77 6.61 12.95
C LEU A 180 3.51 5.36 13.45
N HIS A 181 3.85 4.42 12.57
CA HIS A 181 4.45 3.12 12.92
C HIS A 181 5.89 2.99 12.42
N ALA A 182 6.15 3.45 11.22
CA ALA A 182 7.47 3.49 10.58
C ALA A 182 7.73 4.91 10.02
N PRO A 183 8.03 5.87 10.89
CA PRO A 183 8.04 7.29 10.54
C PRO A 183 9.10 7.65 9.48
N PHE A 184 10.25 6.97 9.44
CA PHE A 184 11.24 7.18 8.38
C PHE A 184 10.71 6.74 7.02
N THR A 185 10.13 5.56 6.94
CA THR A 185 9.54 5.02 5.70
C THR A 185 8.30 5.79 5.27
N GLY A 186 7.37 6.03 6.21
CA GLY A 186 6.09 6.69 5.93
C GLY A 186 6.17 8.21 5.76
N GLY A 187 7.23 8.85 6.25
CA GLY A 187 7.31 10.32 6.27
C GLY A 187 8.71 10.92 6.12
N GLY A 188 9.75 10.12 5.96
CA GLY A 188 11.12 10.61 5.95
C GLY A 188 11.53 11.28 7.28
N LEU A 189 10.95 10.83 8.40
CA LEU A 189 11.17 11.47 9.69
C LEU A 189 12.41 10.92 10.37
N VAL A 190 13.35 11.81 10.65
CA VAL A 190 14.50 11.58 11.51
C VAL A 190 14.33 12.48 12.73
N PHE A 191 14.43 11.92 13.93
CA PHE A 191 14.17 12.63 15.17
C PHE A 191 15.48 13.05 15.84
N GLU A 192 15.48 14.26 16.40
CA GLU A 192 16.56 14.75 17.23
C GLU A 192 16.42 14.26 18.68
N GLU A 193 17.51 14.36 19.44
CA GLU A 193 17.47 14.03 20.86
C GLU A 193 16.52 15.00 21.60
N GLY A 194 15.57 14.44 22.36
CA GLY A 194 14.58 15.23 23.10
C GLY A 194 13.37 15.72 22.28
N GLU A 195 13.32 15.45 20.98
CA GLU A 195 12.17 15.80 20.14
C GLU A 195 10.91 14.99 20.54
N ASN A 196 9.77 15.67 20.61
CA ASN A 196 8.48 14.99 20.80
C ASN A 196 8.07 14.26 19.53
N LYS A 197 8.51 13.00 19.41
CA LYS A 197 8.29 12.15 18.23
C LYS A 197 6.82 12.04 17.85
N ARG A 198 5.93 11.92 18.85
CA ARG A 198 4.50 11.77 18.60
C ARG A 198 3.92 13.03 17.97
N ASN A 199 4.28 14.21 18.49
CA ASN A 199 3.87 15.49 17.92
C ASN A 199 4.36 15.62 16.47
N ALA A 200 5.63 15.30 16.22
CA ALA A 200 6.22 15.36 14.87
C ALA A 200 5.53 14.41 13.88
N MET A 201 5.19 13.19 14.30
CA MET A 201 4.47 12.23 13.45
C MET A 201 3.04 12.70 13.09
N TYR A 202 2.29 13.27 14.04
CA TYR A 202 0.96 13.80 13.75
C TYR A 202 1.00 15.09 12.93
N GLN A 203 2.02 15.93 13.12
CA GLN A 203 2.24 17.10 12.25
C GLN A 203 2.56 16.66 10.82
N ALA A 204 3.41 15.65 10.64
CA ALA A 204 3.69 15.07 9.33
C ALA A 204 2.44 14.48 8.68
N ALA A 205 1.61 13.77 9.44
CA ALA A 205 0.33 13.27 8.96
C ALA A 205 -0.59 14.40 8.47
N HIS A 206 -0.65 15.53 9.21
CA HIS A 206 -1.42 16.71 8.78
C HIS A 206 -0.91 17.28 7.45
N HIS A 207 0.40 17.41 7.28
CA HIS A 207 0.98 17.86 6.02
C HIS A 207 0.67 16.91 4.85
N GLN A 208 0.68 15.61 5.11
CA GLN A 208 0.27 14.61 4.11
C GLN A 208 -1.23 14.71 3.76
N PHE A 209 -2.11 15.00 4.72
CA PHE A 209 -3.53 15.25 4.45
C PHE A 209 -3.73 16.47 3.54
N VAL A 210 -3.06 17.57 3.84
CA VAL A 210 -3.11 18.79 3.02
C VAL A 210 -2.58 18.51 1.61
N ALA A 211 -1.44 17.83 1.51
CA ALA A 211 -0.86 17.42 0.22
C ALA A 211 -1.79 16.50 -0.57
N SER A 212 -2.46 15.55 0.10
CA SER A 212 -3.45 14.67 -0.52
C SER A 212 -4.65 15.46 -1.06
N ALA A 213 -5.18 16.41 -0.30
CA ALA A 213 -6.30 17.26 -0.75
C ALA A 213 -5.92 18.14 -1.96
N LEU A 214 -4.70 18.70 -1.96
CA LEU A 214 -4.18 19.43 -3.12
C LEU A 214 -4.02 18.54 -4.36
N ALA A 215 -3.57 17.30 -4.17
CA ALA A 215 -3.49 16.33 -5.27
C ALA A 215 -4.87 15.95 -5.80
N VAL A 216 -5.86 15.74 -4.93
CA VAL A 216 -7.26 15.49 -5.36
C VAL A 216 -7.79 16.65 -6.17
N LYS A 217 -7.61 17.89 -5.68
CA LYS A 217 -7.97 19.11 -6.40
C LYS A 217 -7.34 19.16 -7.79
N ALA A 218 -6.01 19.07 -7.83
CA ALA A 218 -5.25 19.15 -9.09
C ALA A 218 -5.63 18.02 -10.07
N GLY A 219 -5.82 16.80 -9.56
CA GLY A 219 -6.20 15.67 -10.39
C GLY A 219 -7.57 15.86 -11.04
N HIS A 220 -8.58 16.33 -10.30
CA HIS A 220 -9.91 16.61 -10.86
C HIS A 220 -9.90 17.80 -11.85
N GLU A 221 -9.03 18.81 -11.62
CA GLU A 221 -8.88 19.93 -12.57
C GLU A 221 -8.17 19.50 -13.87
N ILE A 222 -7.15 18.64 -13.79
CA ILE A 222 -6.35 18.21 -14.95
C ILE A 222 -7.05 17.03 -15.68
N ILE A 223 -7.62 16.11 -14.94
CA ILE A 223 -8.26 14.87 -15.43
C ILE A 223 -9.66 14.77 -14.84
N PRO A 224 -10.67 15.44 -15.40
CA PRO A 224 -12.02 15.52 -14.81
C PRO A 224 -12.67 14.15 -14.52
N ASP A 225 -12.36 13.13 -15.30
CA ASP A 225 -12.91 11.78 -15.16
C ASP A 225 -12.04 10.85 -14.27
N SER A 226 -10.96 11.38 -13.68
CA SER A 226 -10.09 10.59 -12.79
C SER A 226 -10.82 10.16 -11.52
N LYS A 227 -10.35 9.06 -10.95
CA LYS A 227 -10.75 8.55 -9.65
C LYS A 227 -9.54 8.55 -8.74
N ILE A 228 -9.60 9.36 -7.69
CA ILE A 228 -8.47 9.57 -6.77
C ILE A 228 -8.87 9.07 -5.39
N GLY A 229 -8.20 8.03 -4.92
CA GLY A 229 -8.45 7.40 -3.63
C GLY A 229 -7.43 7.75 -2.57
N CYS A 230 -7.82 7.52 -1.32
CA CYS A 230 -6.86 7.33 -0.24
C CYS A 230 -6.45 5.85 -0.16
N MET A 231 -5.40 5.56 0.60
CA MET A 231 -5.02 4.17 0.85
C MET A 231 -4.49 4.02 2.28
N ILE A 232 -5.09 3.10 3.04
CA ILE A 232 -4.75 2.80 4.43
C ILE A 232 -4.34 1.34 4.60
N ALA A 233 -3.41 1.08 5.53
CA ALA A 233 -3.19 -0.26 6.05
C ALA A 233 -4.34 -0.59 7.00
N ALA A 234 -5.28 -1.41 6.56
CA ALA A 234 -6.46 -1.77 7.33
C ALA A 234 -6.23 -3.06 8.12
N THR A 235 -6.70 -3.05 9.37
CA THR A 235 -6.58 -4.19 10.26
C THR A 235 -7.84 -4.25 11.13
N THR A 236 -8.59 -5.35 11.06
CA THR A 236 -9.67 -5.59 12.00
C THR A 236 -9.08 -5.91 13.39
N THR A 237 -9.55 -5.21 14.41
CA THR A 237 -9.14 -5.44 15.80
C THR A 237 -10.31 -6.03 16.59
N TYR A 238 -10.16 -7.28 17.02
CA TYR A 238 -11.15 -7.92 17.89
C TYR A 238 -10.90 -7.60 19.36
N PRO A 239 -11.95 -7.48 20.20
CA PRO A 239 -11.74 -7.54 21.64
C PRO A 239 -11.28 -8.96 22.03
N MET A 240 -10.26 -9.07 22.89
CA MET A 240 -9.78 -10.37 23.37
C MET A 240 -10.86 -11.12 24.15
N THR A 241 -11.68 -10.38 24.87
CA THR A 241 -12.84 -10.89 25.62
C THR A 241 -14.05 -9.98 25.43
N SER A 242 -15.22 -10.42 25.92
CA SER A 242 -16.44 -9.58 25.99
C SER A 242 -16.41 -8.53 27.11
N LYS A 243 -15.31 -8.39 27.84
CA LYS A 243 -15.13 -7.34 28.85
C LYS A 243 -15.28 -5.96 28.19
N PRO A 244 -16.11 -5.05 28.73
CA PRO A 244 -16.34 -3.74 28.08
C PRO A 244 -15.07 -2.95 27.80
N GLU A 245 -14.06 -3.04 28.65
CA GLU A 245 -12.78 -2.37 28.48
C GLU A 245 -11.98 -2.94 27.29
N ASP A 246 -12.02 -4.25 27.04
CA ASP A 246 -11.40 -4.88 25.87
C ASP A 246 -12.12 -4.45 24.59
N VAL A 247 -13.47 -4.38 24.63
CA VAL A 247 -14.28 -3.91 23.50
C VAL A 247 -13.95 -2.45 23.17
N PHE A 248 -13.82 -1.61 24.20
CA PHE A 248 -13.46 -0.20 24.01
C PHE A 248 -12.02 -0.05 23.47
N ALA A 249 -11.06 -0.82 23.99
CA ALA A 249 -9.68 -0.84 23.50
C ALA A 249 -9.58 -1.25 22.02
N ALA A 250 -10.37 -2.24 21.61
CA ALA A 250 -10.45 -2.64 20.20
C ALA A 250 -10.96 -1.48 19.31
N MET A 251 -12.01 -0.80 19.74
CA MET A 251 -12.54 0.37 19.04
C MET A 251 -11.52 1.52 18.95
N GLU A 252 -10.78 1.77 20.04
CA GLU A 252 -9.73 2.81 20.04
C GLU A 252 -8.58 2.47 19.09
N ASN A 253 -8.19 1.19 18.99
CA ASN A 253 -7.17 0.75 18.04
C ASN A 253 -7.62 0.97 16.59
N GLU A 254 -8.85 0.60 16.24
CA GLU A 254 -9.37 0.85 14.90
C GLU A 254 -9.44 2.33 14.57
N ARG A 255 -9.82 3.17 15.52
CA ARG A 255 -9.90 4.64 15.34
C ARG A 255 -8.55 5.28 14.97
N LYS A 256 -7.42 4.71 15.41
CA LYS A 256 -6.09 5.21 15.02
C LYS A 256 -5.83 5.03 13.53
N THR A 257 -6.30 3.95 12.94
CA THR A 257 -6.25 3.73 11.48
C THR A 257 -7.32 4.54 10.74
N LEU A 258 -8.57 4.47 11.21
CA LEU A 258 -9.72 5.13 10.59
C LEU A 258 -9.61 6.67 10.63
N PHE A 259 -8.82 7.23 11.54
CA PHE A 259 -8.52 8.66 11.56
C PHE A 259 -8.04 9.16 10.19
N PHE A 260 -7.15 8.42 9.54
CA PHE A 260 -6.58 8.81 8.25
C PHE A 260 -7.63 8.81 7.14
N SER A 261 -8.42 7.76 7.05
CA SER A 261 -9.52 7.71 6.07
C SER A 261 -10.67 8.66 6.43
N ASP A 262 -10.94 8.91 7.73
CA ASP A 262 -11.94 9.93 8.13
C ASP A 262 -11.57 11.31 7.59
N VAL A 263 -10.32 11.72 7.75
CA VAL A 263 -9.88 13.05 7.26
C VAL A 263 -9.95 13.11 5.74
N GLN A 264 -9.48 12.08 5.03
CA GLN A 264 -9.43 12.09 3.58
C GLN A 264 -10.80 11.90 2.91
N ALA A 265 -11.72 11.15 3.53
CA ALA A 265 -13.03 10.88 2.96
C ALA A 265 -14.15 11.81 3.46
N LYS A 266 -14.02 12.35 4.68
CA LYS A 266 -15.03 13.26 5.27
C LYS A 266 -14.56 14.71 5.36
N GLY A 267 -13.28 14.96 5.10
CA GLY A 267 -12.71 16.29 5.04
C GLY A 267 -12.58 17.01 6.39
N ALA A 268 -12.58 16.26 7.50
CA ALA A 268 -12.50 16.86 8.82
C ALA A 268 -11.89 15.94 9.87
N TYR A 269 -11.24 16.53 10.86
CA TYR A 269 -10.76 15.80 12.04
C TYR A 269 -11.94 15.33 12.90
N PRO A 270 -12.09 14.01 13.14
CA PRO A 270 -13.20 13.49 13.94
C PRO A 270 -13.05 13.87 15.43
N GLY A 271 -14.17 13.98 16.13
CA GLY A 271 -14.22 14.39 17.54
C GLY A 271 -13.39 13.51 18.47
N TYR A 272 -13.39 12.19 18.24
CA TYR A 272 -12.54 11.26 19.02
C TYR A 272 -11.04 11.54 18.85
N MET A 273 -10.62 12.04 17.69
CA MET A 273 -9.22 12.37 17.44
C MET A 273 -8.84 13.70 18.07
N LYS A 274 -9.72 14.68 18.01
CA LYS A 274 -9.53 15.97 18.72
C LYS A 274 -9.33 15.74 20.23
N ARG A 275 -10.14 14.85 20.82
CA ARG A 275 -9.97 14.43 22.22
C ARG A 275 -8.63 13.73 22.45
N TYR A 276 -8.29 12.75 21.62
CA TYR A 276 -7.02 12.01 21.74
C TYR A 276 -5.79 12.93 21.70
N LEU A 277 -5.77 13.86 20.73
CA LEU A 277 -4.67 14.83 20.59
C LEU A 277 -4.54 15.70 21.86
N ALA A 278 -5.66 16.21 22.38
CA ALA A 278 -5.67 17.04 23.59
C ALA A 278 -5.20 16.25 24.82
N GLU A 279 -5.69 15.03 25.03
CA GLU A 279 -5.31 14.18 26.17
C GLU A 279 -3.84 13.73 26.13
N ASN A 280 -3.22 13.70 24.94
CA ASN A 280 -1.81 13.33 24.76
C ASN A 280 -0.88 14.53 24.56
N ASN A 281 -1.36 15.76 24.73
CA ASN A 281 -0.61 17.01 24.53
C ASN A 281 0.06 17.07 23.14
N ILE A 282 -0.69 16.67 22.11
CA ILE A 282 -0.26 16.75 20.71
C ILE A 282 -0.88 18.01 20.11
N GLU A 283 -0.04 18.94 19.71
CA GLU A 283 -0.43 20.18 19.05
C GLU A 283 -0.09 20.08 17.56
N ILE A 284 -1.08 20.31 16.70
CA ILE A 284 -0.93 20.35 15.25
C ILE A 284 -1.06 21.79 14.79
N GLU A 285 -0.01 22.29 14.15
CA GLU A 285 -0.04 23.58 13.47
C GLU A 285 -0.80 23.45 12.16
N MET A 286 -1.94 24.13 12.05
CA MET A 286 -2.73 24.25 10.83
C MET A 286 -2.60 25.66 10.29
N ALA A 287 -2.36 25.79 8.98
CA ALA A 287 -2.40 27.10 8.34
C ALA A 287 -3.85 27.51 8.02
N GLU A 288 -4.04 28.81 7.82
CA GLU A 288 -5.30 29.35 7.33
C GLU A 288 -5.69 28.67 5.99
N GLY A 289 -6.90 28.17 5.90
CA GLY A 289 -7.42 27.48 4.72
C GLY A 289 -7.22 25.96 4.70
N ASP A 290 -6.46 25.37 5.63
CA ASP A 290 -6.25 23.91 5.63
C ASP A 290 -7.56 23.15 5.84
N GLU A 291 -8.40 23.58 6.78
CA GLU A 291 -9.68 22.89 7.07
C GLU A 291 -10.65 22.98 5.90
N GLU A 292 -10.74 24.12 5.23
CA GLU A 292 -11.56 24.32 4.04
C GLU A 292 -11.07 23.45 2.89
N LEU A 293 -9.75 23.39 2.66
CA LEU A 293 -9.13 22.56 1.62
C LEU A 293 -9.44 21.08 1.82
N LEU A 294 -9.29 20.58 3.05
CA LEU A 294 -9.59 19.18 3.38
C LEU A 294 -11.07 18.87 3.13
N LYS A 295 -11.97 19.78 3.49
CA LYS A 295 -13.42 19.63 3.35
C LYS A 295 -13.87 19.62 1.89
N GLU A 296 -13.27 20.44 1.05
CA GLU A 296 -13.66 20.62 -0.35
C GLU A 296 -13.10 19.54 -1.28
N HIS A 297 -11.97 18.92 -0.91
CA HIS A 297 -11.24 18.01 -1.79
C HIS A 297 -11.04 16.62 -1.15
N THR A 298 -12.15 15.95 -0.90
CA THR A 298 -12.21 14.59 -0.40
C THR A 298 -12.00 13.57 -1.52
N VAL A 299 -11.60 12.35 -1.15
CA VAL A 299 -11.30 11.27 -2.10
C VAL A 299 -12.55 10.64 -2.70
N ASP A 300 -12.39 10.06 -3.91
CA ASP A 300 -13.50 9.41 -4.65
C ASP A 300 -13.77 7.99 -4.15
N TYR A 301 -12.74 7.27 -3.69
CA TYR A 301 -12.85 5.90 -3.21
C TYR A 301 -11.84 5.62 -2.08
N ILE A 302 -12.08 4.53 -1.34
CA ILE A 302 -11.18 4.07 -0.28
C ILE A 302 -10.41 2.85 -0.77
N GLY A 303 -9.12 3.02 -1.01
CA GLY A 303 -8.18 1.92 -1.19
C GLY A 303 -7.64 1.45 0.15
N PHE A 304 -7.39 0.16 0.27
CA PHE A 304 -6.77 -0.38 1.49
C PHE A 304 -6.00 -1.66 1.23
N SER A 305 -4.99 -1.92 2.07
CA SER A 305 -4.34 -3.22 2.22
C SER A 305 -4.99 -4.00 3.35
N TYR A 306 -5.11 -5.32 3.17
CA TYR A 306 -5.54 -6.22 4.22
C TYR A 306 -4.70 -7.49 4.18
N TYR A 307 -3.97 -7.75 5.26
CA TYR A 307 -3.13 -8.94 5.37
C TYR A 307 -3.48 -9.80 6.58
N MET A 308 -4.03 -9.17 7.63
CA MET A 308 -4.24 -9.82 8.91
C MET A 308 -5.22 -9.05 9.79
N SER A 309 -5.67 -9.69 10.83
CA SER A 309 -6.36 -9.08 11.98
C SER A 309 -5.55 -9.24 13.27
N MET A 310 -5.98 -8.59 14.33
CA MET A 310 -5.36 -8.66 15.65
C MET A 310 -6.44 -8.65 16.76
N ALA A 311 -6.03 -8.87 18.00
CA ALA A 311 -6.87 -8.65 19.15
C ALA A 311 -6.34 -7.50 20.03
N ALA A 312 -7.23 -6.88 20.79
CA ALA A 312 -6.91 -5.90 21.82
C ALA A 312 -7.31 -6.43 23.17
N SER A 313 -6.48 -6.22 24.17
CA SER A 313 -6.73 -6.59 25.56
C SER A 313 -6.33 -5.47 26.51
N THR A 314 -6.98 -5.40 27.66
CA THR A 314 -6.60 -4.56 28.78
C THR A 314 -5.87 -5.34 29.87
N ASP A 315 -5.68 -6.65 29.67
CA ASP A 315 -4.93 -7.50 30.59
C ASP A 315 -3.42 -7.33 30.35
N PRO A 316 -2.64 -6.92 31.37
CA PRO A 316 -1.20 -6.76 31.25
C PRO A 316 -0.46 -8.04 30.86
N GLU A 317 -0.94 -9.22 31.24
CA GLU A 317 -0.33 -10.52 30.90
C GLU A 317 -0.50 -10.80 29.39
N GLU A 318 -1.67 -10.49 28.83
CA GLU A 318 -1.90 -10.63 27.38
C GLU A 318 -1.14 -9.58 26.58
N LEU A 319 -1.07 -8.35 27.06
CA LEU A 319 -0.28 -7.29 26.44
C LEU A 319 1.22 -7.62 26.40
N ALA A 320 1.74 -8.26 27.42
CA ALA A 320 3.13 -8.72 27.47
C ALA A 320 3.46 -9.79 26.41
N LYS A 321 2.45 -10.51 25.92
CA LYS A 321 2.57 -11.51 24.86
C LYS A 321 2.41 -10.90 23.46
N SER A 322 2.05 -9.61 23.38
CA SER A 322 1.90 -8.93 22.11
C SER A 322 3.23 -8.86 21.41
N GLY A 323 3.27 -9.21 20.15
CA GLY A 323 4.52 -9.31 19.41
C GLY A 323 4.37 -9.12 17.90
N GLY A 324 5.46 -8.64 17.35
CA GLY A 324 5.97 -9.02 16.06
C GLY A 324 5.24 -8.57 14.81
N ASN A 325 4.53 -7.44 14.82
CA ASN A 325 4.05 -6.88 13.57
C ASN A 325 4.15 -5.34 13.53
N LEU A 326 4.20 -4.80 12.32
CA LEU A 326 4.23 -3.35 12.05
C LEU A 326 3.14 -2.59 12.84
N LEU A 327 1.95 -3.17 12.96
CA LEU A 327 0.81 -2.53 13.63
C LEU A 327 0.65 -2.90 15.11
N GLY A 328 1.39 -3.90 15.61
CA GLY A 328 1.31 -4.40 16.98
C GLY A 328 -0.07 -4.99 17.33
N GLY A 329 -0.15 -5.85 18.32
CA GLY A 329 -1.42 -6.40 18.80
C GLY A 329 -1.25 -7.74 19.51
N VAL A 330 -2.32 -8.14 20.21
CA VAL A 330 -2.40 -9.45 20.86
C VAL A 330 -2.88 -10.48 19.84
N LYS A 331 -2.32 -11.70 19.92
CA LYS A 331 -2.77 -12.79 19.04
C LYS A 331 -4.20 -13.22 19.37
N ASN A 332 -5.01 -13.34 18.33
CA ASN A 332 -6.31 -13.98 18.44
C ASN A 332 -6.11 -15.52 18.56
N PRO A 333 -6.55 -16.17 19.65
CA PRO A 333 -6.31 -17.59 19.88
C PRO A 333 -7.04 -18.51 18.89
N TYR A 334 -7.98 -18.00 18.14
CA TYR A 334 -8.79 -18.76 17.17
C TYR A 334 -8.22 -18.77 15.77
N LEU A 335 -7.13 -18.02 15.52
CA LEU A 335 -6.55 -17.86 14.20
C LEU A 335 -5.16 -18.50 14.08
N LYS A 336 -4.88 -19.04 12.90
CA LYS A 336 -3.55 -19.49 12.53
C LYS A 336 -2.71 -18.32 12.03
N SER A 337 -1.41 -18.43 12.13
CA SER A 337 -0.47 -17.44 11.61
C SER A 337 0.38 -18.00 10.48
N SER A 338 0.81 -17.11 9.57
CA SER A 338 1.85 -17.40 8.58
C SER A 338 3.22 -17.61 9.25
N GLU A 339 4.24 -17.98 8.47
CA GLU A 339 5.62 -18.12 8.93
C GLU A 339 6.20 -16.81 9.50
N TRP A 340 5.68 -15.65 9.08
CA TRP A 340 6.03 -14.32 9.63
C TRP A 340 5.13 -13.85 10.76
N GLY A 341 4.31 -14.72 11.33
CA GLY A 341 3.45 -14.43 12.48
C GLY A 341 2.18 -13.63 12.15
N TRP A 342 1.87 -13.42 10.87
CA TRP A 342 0.65 -12.72 10.46
C TRP A 342 -0.55 -13.64 10.51
N GLN A 343 -1.57 -13.23 11.25
CA GLN A 343 -2.77 -14.04 11.46
C GLN A 343 -3.62 -14.09 10.18
N ILE A 344 -3.99 -15.29 9.76
CA ILE A 344 -4.79 -15.54 8.58
C ILE A 344 -6.26 -15.44 8.95
N ASP A 345 -6.94 -14.41 8.46
CA ASP A 345 -8.33 -14.12 8.84
C ASP A 345 -9.15 -13.62 7.63
N PRO A 346 -9.72 -14.54 6.84
CA PRO A 346 -10.61 -14.17 5.75
C PRO A 346 -11.87 -13.43 6.22
N LYS A 347 -12.45 -13.81 7.37
CA LYS A 347 -13.63 -13.17 7.94
C LYS A 347 -13.36 -11.71 8.33
N GLY A 348 -12.16 -11.43 8.80
CA GLY A 348 -11.73 -10.07 9.13
C GLY A 348 -11.74 -9.15 7.89
N LEU A 349 -11.45 -9.68 6.69
CA LEU A 349 -11.58 -8.91 5.46
C LEU A 349 -13.03 -8.49 5.20
N ARG A 350 -14.02 -9.40 5.36
CA ARG A 350 -15.44 -9.06 5.23
C ARG A 350 -15.87 -8.03 6.26
N ILE A 351 -15.40 -8.16 7.51
CA ILE A 351 -15.67 -7.18 8.57
C ILE A 351 -15.08 -5.82 8.20
N THR A 352 -13.82 -5.77 7.73
CA THR A 352 -13.17 -4.54 7.27
C THR A 352 -13.97 -3.87 6.15
N LEU A 353 -14.38 -4.63 5.13
CA LEU A 353 -15.16 -4.13 4.01
C LEU A 353 -16.50 -3.52 4.47
N ASN A 354 -17.26 -4.23 5.31
CA ASN A 354 -18.52 -3.70 5.85
C ASN A 354 -18.27 -2.46 6.72
N THR A 355 -17.27 -2.48 7.59
CA THR A 355 -16.93 -1.34 8.46
C THR A 355 -16.60 -0.09 7.66
N LEU A 356 -15.78 -0.20 6.63
CA LEU A 356 -15.39 0.92 5.78
C LEU A 356 -16.59 1.44 4.95
N TYR A 357 -17.35 0.52 4.37
CA TYR A 357 -18.50 0.92 3.55
C TYR A 357 -19.62 1.56 4.37
N ASP A 358 -19.97 0.99 5.52
CA ASP A 358 -20.96 1.57 6.43
C ASP A 358 -20.56 2.97 6.90
N ARG A 359 -19.25 3.19 7.07
CA ARG A 359 -18.72 4.46 7.58
C ARG A 359 -18.67 5.57 6.52
N TYR A 360 -18.34 5.25 5.28
CA TYR A 360 -18.03 6.24 4.25
C TYR A 360 -19.04 6.27 3.11
N GLN A 361 -19.68 5.16 2.78
CA GLN A 361 -20.53 4.98 1.59
C GLN A 361 -19.81 5.34 0.27
N ASN A 362 -18.48 5.30 0.27
CA ASN A 362 -17.67 5.43 -0.93
C ASN A 362 -17.36 4.05 -1.51
N PRO A 363 -17.14 3.92 -2.83
CA PRO A 363 -16.61 2.70 -3.40
C PRO A 363 -15.32 2.26 -2.70
N LEU A 364 -15.14 0.95 -2.51
CA LEU A 364 -13.95 0.37 -1.90
C LEU A 364 -13.10 -0.36 -2.94
N PHE A 365 -11.79 -0.37 -2.73
CA PHE A 365 -10.84 -1.12 -3.55
C PHE A 365 -9.86 -1.87 -2.65
N ILE A 366 -9.86 -3.20 -2.71
CA ILE A 366 -8.80 -4.00 -2.08
C ILE A 366 -7.57 -3.90 -2.99
N VAL A 367 -6.67 -2.97 -2.67
CA VAL A 367 -5.49 -2.71 -3.51
C VAL A 367 -4.29 -3.55 -3.13
N GLU A 368 -4.32 -4.19 -1.95
CA GLU A 368 -3.32 -5.18 -1.54
C GLU A 368 -3.96 -6.24 -0.64
N ASN A 369 -3.72 -7.50 -0.99
CA ASN A 369 -3.96 -8.67 -0.14
C ASN A 369 -3.07 -9.81 -0.64
N GLY A 370 -2.49 -10.62 0.22
CA GLY A 370 -1.63 -11.72 -0.17
C GLY A 370 -0.98 -12.43 1.00
N LEU A 371 -0.36 -13.56 0.72
CA LEU A 371 0.36 -14.38 1.67
C LEU A 371 1.85 -14.44 1.32
N GLY A 372 2.69 -13.90 2.20
CA GLY A 372 4.13 -14.14 2.16
C GLY A 372 4.46 -15.54 2.66
N ALA A 373 5.15 -16.33 1.86
CA ALA A 373 5.52 -17.70 2.18
C ALA A 373 6.88 -18.07 1.57
N VAL A 374 7.52 -19.09 2.12
CA VAL A 374 8.71 -19.71 1.50
C VAL A 374 8.25 -20.71 0.46
N ASP A 375 8.56 -20.44 -0.79
CA ASP A 375 8.25 -21.36 -1.89
C ASP A 375 9.39 -22.34 -2.13
N LYS A 376 9.04 -23.56 -2.52
CA LYS A 376 10.00 -24.61 -2.88
C LYS A 376 9.89 -24.89 -4.37
N VAL A 377 11.02 -24.82 -5.08
CA VAL A 377 11.13 -25.32 -6.45
C VAL A 377 11.37 -26.83 -6.36
N GLU A 378 10.45 -27.62 -6.94
CA GLU A 378 10.55 -29.08 -6.98
C GLU A 378 11.59 -29.54 -8.01
N GLU A 379 11.98 -30.83 -7.98
CA GLU A 379 12.98 -31.39 -8.89
C GLU A 379 12.62 -31.26 -10.38
N ASP A 380 11.33 -31.25 -10.70
CA ASP A 380 10.81 -31.04 -12.04
C ASP A 380 10.69 -29.55 -12.45
N GLY A 381 11.13 -28.63 -11.58
CA GLY A 381 11.05 -27.18 -11.78
C GLY A 381 9.70 -26.56 -11.49
N THR A 382 8.71 -27.33 -11.02
CA THR A 382 7.39 -26.80 -10.63
C THR A 382 7.39 -26.22 -9.22
N ILE A 383 6.40 -25.38 -8.91
CA ILE A 383 6.19 -24.82 -7.57
C ILE A 383 4.73 -25.05 -7.19
N GLN A 384 4.54 -25.87 -6.14
CA GLN A 384 3.24 -26.28 -5.64
C GLN A 384 2.84 -25.39 -4.45
N ASP A 385 2.14 -24.29 -4.72
CA ASP A 385 1.77 -23.29 -3.72
C ASP A 385 0.29 -23.29 -3.36
N ASP A 386 -0.27 -24.48 -3.07
CA ASP A 386 -1.66 -24.67 -2.65
C ASP A 386 -2.03 -23.85 -1.41
N TYR A 387 -1.09 -23.60 -0.51
CA TYR A 387 -1.29 -22.73 0.64
C TYR A 387 -1.63 -21.29 0.24
N ARG A 388 -1.05 -20.77 -0.85
CA ARG A 388 -1.37 -19.44 -1.40
C ARG A 388 -2.74 -19.45 -2.05
N ILE A 389 -3.05 -20.49 -2.83
CA ILE A 389 -4.37 -20.67 -3.44
C ILE A 389 -5.46 -20.69 -2.36
N ASN A 390 -5.26 -21.48 -1.31
CA ASN A 390 -6.22 -21.57 -0.21
C ASN A 390 -6.43 -20.23 0.49
N TYR A 391 -5.33 -19.50 0.81
CA TYR A 391 -5.40 -18.19 1.43
C TYR A 391 -6.21 -17.20 0.58
N LEU A 392 -5.87 -17.08 -0.70
CA LEU A 392 -6.52 -16.12 -1.60
C LEU A 392 -7.98 -16.49 -1.86
N ARG A 393 -8.27 -17.79 -2.09
CA ARG A 393 -9.65 -18.28 -2.28
C ARG A 393 -10.53 -17.92 -1.09
N ASP A 394 -10.07 -18.20 0.12
CA ASP A 394 -10.87 -17.99 1.33
C ASP A 394 -11.13 -16.48 1.54
N HIS A 395 -10.15 -15.61 1.27
CA HIS A 395 -10.34 -14.16 1.33
C HIS A 395 -11.26 -13.64 0.22
N LEU A 396 -11.15 -14.15 -1.01
CA LEU A 396 -12.01 -13.75 -2.12
C LEU A 396 -13.47 -14.18 -1.92
N ILE A 397 -13.71 -15.34 -1.29
CA ILE A 397 -15.06 -15.76 -0.90
C ILE A 397 -15.66 -14.73 0.06
N GLU A 398 -14.92 -14.30 1.08
CA GLU A 398 -15.41 -13.30 2.05
C GLU A 398 -15.58 -11.90 1.41
N ALA A 399 -14.76 -11.54 0.45
CA ALA A 399 -14.94 -10.30 -0.33
C ALA A 399 -16.24 -10.36 -1.16
N ARG A 400 -16.54 -11.50 -1.79
CA ARG A 400 -17.81 -11.71 -2.51
C ARG A 400 -19.02 -11.67 -1.57
N GLU A 401 -18.90 -12.23 -0.38
CA GLU A 401 -19.94 -12.15 0.65
C GLU A 401 -20.18 -10.70 1.12
N ALA A 402 -19.11 -9.88 1.24
CA ALA A 402 -19.25 -8.47 1.55
C ALA A 402 -20.02 -7.70 0.45
N ILE A 403 -19.81 -8.04 -0.82
CA ILE A 403 -20.62 -7.48 -1.92
C ILE A 403 -22.09 -7.88 -1.77
N ALA A 404 -22.37 -9.12 -1.35
CA ALA A 404 -23.71 -9.58 -1.07
C ALA A 404 -24.35 -8.86 0.15
N ASP A 405 -23.53 -8.43 1.11
CA ASP A 405 -23.96 -7.56 2.23
C ASP A 405 -24.34 -6.13 1.76
N GLY A 406 -23.96 -5.73 0.55
CA GLY A 406 -24.25 -4.43 -0.02
C GLY A 406 -23.03 -3.51 -0.23
N VAL A 407 -21.83 -4.01 0.01
CA VAL A 407 -20.60 -3.24 -0.19
C VAL A 407 -20.35 -3.01 -1.68
N GLU A 408 -20.08 -1.77 -2.07
CA GLU A 408 -19.61 -1.41 -3.41
C GLU A 408 -18.09 -1.63 -3.48
N LEU A 409 -17.69 -2.81 -3.95
CA LEU A 409 -16.30 -3.17 -4.17
C LEU A 409 -15.98 -3.12 -5.66
N ILE A 410 -15.03 -2.26 -6.07
CA ILE A 410 -14.73 -2.02 -7.49
C ILE A 410 -13.58 -2.87 -8.02
N GLY A 411 -12.75 -3.43 -7.16
CA GLY A 411 -11.61 -4.23 -7.60
C GLY A 411 -10.85 -4.95 -6.49
N TYR A 412 -9.98 -5.84 -6.94
CA TYR A 412 -9.06 -6.60 -6.11
C TYR A 412 -7.72 -6.75 -6.83
N THR A 413 -6.65 -6.26 -6.23
CA THR A 413 -5.30 -6.46 -6.71
C THR A 413 -4.49 -7.26 -5.68
N SER A 414 -4.07 -8.48 -6.06
CA SER A 414 -3.22 -9.31 -5.21
C SER A 414 -1.86 -8.66 -5.04
N TRP A 415 -1.36 -8.60 -3.81
CA TRP A 415 -0.04 -8.04 -3.54
C TRP A 415 1.06 -8.93 -4.10
N GLY A 416 1.97 -8.32 -4.86
CA GLY A 416 3.11 -8.99 -5.44
C GLY A 416 2.73 -10.14 -6.36
N PRO A 417 2.03 -9.91 -7.49
CA PRO A 417 1.65 -10.99 -8.43
C PRO A 417 2.87 -11.71 -9.02
N ILE A 418 4.00 -11.06 -8.96
CA ILE A 418 5.35 -11.57 -9.21
C ILE A 418 6.16 -11.39 -7.94
N ASP A 419 7.04 -12.32 -7.59
CA ASP A 419 7.88 -12.22 -6.41
C ASP A 419 8.68 -10.92 -6.42
N LEU A 420 8.75 -10.28 -5.28
CA LEU A 420 9.37 -8.98 -5.09
C LEU A 420 10.18 -8.92 -3.79
N VAL A 421 10.98 -7.89 -3.62
CA VAL A 421 11.68 -7.66 -2.36
C VAL A 421 10.66 -7.23 -1.30
N SER A 422 10.56 -8.00 -0.21
CA SER A 422 9.61 -7.70 0.87
C SER A 422 9.88 -6.35 1.53
N ALA A 423 8.87 -5.51 1.70
CA ALA A 423 9.02 -4.21 2.36
C ALA A 423 9.41 -4.35 3.84
N SER A 424 8.79 -5.28 4.57
CA SER A 424 8.99 -5.41 6.02
C SER A 424 10.35 -5.97 6.40
N THR A 425 10.94 -6.82 5.55
CA THR A 425 12.15 -7.58 5.89
C THR A 425 13.29 -7.43 4.89
N ALA A 426 13.08 -6.75 3.77
CA ALA A 426 14.01 -6.63 2.64
C ALA A 426 14.50 -7.99 2.10
N GLU A 427 13.64 -9.02 2.14
CA GLU A 427 13.97 -10.39 1.76
C GLU A 427 13.27 -10.82 0.48
N MET A 428 13.93 -11.62 -0.34
CA MET A 428 13.33 -12.31 -1.48
C MET A 428 12.63 -13.61 -1.09
N LYS A 429 13.07 -14.27 -0.01
CA LYS A 429 12.45 -15.55 0.41
C LYS A 429 11.01 -15.43 0.90
N LYS A 430 10.57 -14.22 1.31
CA LYS A 430 9.18 -13.92 1.66
C LYS A 430 8.38 -13.65 0.39
N ARG A 431 7.94 -14.70 -0.27
CA ARG A 431 7.37 -14.67 -1.61
C ARG A 431 5.85 -14.56 -1.58
N TYR A 432 5.33 -13.68 -2.42
CA TYR A 432 3.89 -13.41 -2.56
C TYR A 432 3.32 -13.86 -3.92
N GLY A 433 4.18 -14.00 -4.93
CA GLY A 433 3.80 -14.04 -6.34
C GLY A 433 3.11 -15.31 -6.80
N PHE A 434 2.35 -15.17 -7.88
CA PHE A 434 1.95 -16.24 -8.79
C PHE A 434 3.11 -16.62 -9.73
N ILE A 435 4.08 -15.73 -9.83
CA ILE A 435 5.28 -15.87 -10.65
C ILE A 435 6.48 -15.82 -9.71
N TYR A 436 7.25 -16.90 -9.71
CA TYR A 436 8.51 -17.01 -8.98
C TYR A 436 9.59 -16.25 -9.74
N VAL A 437 10.42 -15.51 -9.02
CA VAL A 437 11.63 -14.88 -9.54
C VAL A 437 12.84 -15.59 -8.93
N ASP A 438 13.70 -16.12 -9.78
CA ASP A 438 14.94 -16.80 -9.35
C ASP A 438 15.95 -15.79 -8.82
N ARG A 439 15.78 -15.45 -7.54
CA ARG A 439 16.67 -14.57 -6.77
C ARG A 439 16.59 -14.94 -5.29
N ASP A 440 17.74 -15.00 -4.63
CA ASP A 440 17.85 -15.26 -3.18
C ASP A 440 18.05 -13.95 -2.37
N ASN A 441 18.22 -14.11 -1.05
CA ASN A 441 18.43 -12.99 -0.13
C ASN A 441 19.84 -12.39 -0.24
N GLU A 442 20.78 -13.11 -0.82
CA GLU A 442 22.16 -12.69 -1.08
C GLU A 442 22.28 -11.97 -2.44
N GLY A 443 21.18 -11.88 -3.18
CA GLY A 443 21.12 -11.23 -4.49
C GLY A 443 21.55 -12.12 -5.65
N ASN A 444 21.80 -13.41 -5.41
CA ASN A 444 22.15 -14.37 -6.44
C ASN A 444 20.90 -14.89 -7.15
N GLY A 445 21.10 -15.44 -8.35
CA GLY A 445 20.06 -16.03 -9.18
C GLY A 445 20.08 -15.47 -10.59
N THR A 446 19.24 -16.02 -11.45
CA THR A 446 19.16 -15.66 -12.88
C THR A 446 18.13 -14.58 -13.18
N LEU A 447 17.30 -14.23 -12.20
CA LEU A 447 16.10 -13.40 -12.36
C LEU A 447 15.07 -14.01 -13.34
N ASN A 448 15.15 -15.29 -13.65
CA ASN A 448 14.16 -15.95 -14.48
C ASN A 448 12.80 -16.00 -13.80
N ARG A 449 11.73 -15.92 -14.62
CA ARG A 449 10.35 -15.97 -14.18
C ARG A 449 9.81 -17.38 -14.39
N ILE A 450 9.23 -17.99 -13.33
CA ILE A 450 8.64 -19.34 -13.36
C ILE A 450 7.20 -19.22 -12.86
N LYS A 451 6.24 -19.69 -13.64
CA LYS A 451 4.83 -19.72 -13.21
C LYS A 451 4.64 -20.75 -12.11
N LYS A 452 4.01 -20.33 -11.00
CA LYS A 452 3.63 -21.23 -9.90
C LYS A 452 2.27 -21.88 -10.21
N LYS A 453 1.87 -22.88 -9.44
CA LYS A 453 0.54 -23.49 -9.56
C LYS A 453 -0.59 -22.47 -9.43
N SER A 454 -0.43 -21.51 -8.53
CA SER A 454 -1.37 -20.41 -8.31
C SER A 454 -1.58 -19.50 -9.53
N PHE A 455 -0.64 -19.44 -10.47
CA PHE A 455 -0.79 -18.68 -11.72
C PHE A 455 -2.02 -19.14 -12.51
N ASN A 456 -2.12 -20.42 -12.80
CA ASN A 456 -3.25 -20.98 -13.55
C ASN A 456 -4.56 -20.91 -12.78
N TRP A 457 -4.49 -21.06 -11.45
CA TRP A 457 -5.67 -20.91 -10.60
C TRP A 457 -6.22 -19.49 -10.66
N TYR A 458 -5.36 -18.46 -10.50
CA TYR A 458 -5.81 -17.06 -10.54
C TYR A 458 -6.28 -16.63 -11.93
N GLN A 459 -5.63 -17.13 -12.98
CA GLN A 459 -6.11 -16.97 -14.36
C GLN A 459 -7.55 -17.47 -14.50
N GLN A 460 -7.86 -18.64 -13.95
CA GLN A 460 -9.22 -19.22 -13.98
C GLN A 460 -10.20 -18.39 -13.16
N VAL A 461 -9.81 -17.86 -12.01
CA VAL A 461 -10.63 -16.98 -11.18
C VAL A 461 -11.03 -15.72 -11.98
N ILE A 462 -10.07 -15.08 -12.64
CA ILE A 462 -10.30 -13.89 -13.45
C ILE A 462 -11.21 -14.21 -14.64
N ALA A 463 -10.91 -15.30 -15.37
CA ALA A 463 -11.68 -15.71 -16.56
C ALA A 463 -13.15 -16.00 -16.25
N THR A 464 -13.44 -16.52 -15.05
CA THR A 464 -14.81 -16.83 -14.61
C THR A 464 -15.44 -15.70 -13.77
N ASN A 465 -14.75 -14.57 -13.62
CA ASN A 465 -15.18 -13.47 -12.75
C ASN A 465 -15.52 -13.94 -11.33
N GLY A 466 -14.67 -14.84 -10.77
CA GLY A 466 -14.79 -15.37 -9.42
C GLY A 466 -15.77 -16.54 -9.26
N GLU A 467 -16.41 -17.04 -10.31
CA GLU A 467 -17.34 -18.18 -10.21
C GLU A 467 -16.62 -19.49 -9.82
N SER A 468 -15.35 -19.62 -10.18
CA SER A 468 -14.53 -20.81 -9.92
C SER A 468 -13.90 -20.88 -8.51
N LEU A 469 -14.22 -19.94 -7.62
CA LEU A 469 -13.73 -19.91 -6.23
C LEU A 469 -14.24 -21.08 -5.39
#